data_c4fb62d33e59166fa5c3abe80f37a46f
#
_entry.id   c4fb62d33e59166fa5c3abe80f37a46f
#
_cell.length_a   1.000
_cell.length_b   1.000
_cell.length_c   1.000
_cell.angle_alpha   90.00
_cell.angle_beta   90.00
_cell.angle_gamma   90.00
#
_symmetry.space_group_name_H-M   'P 1'
#
loop_
_entity.id
_entity.type
_entity.pdbx_description
1 polymer ?
#
loop_
_entity_poly.entity_id
_entity_poly.type
_entity_poly.pdbx_seq_one_letter_code
_entity_poly.pdbx_strand_id
1 'polypeptide(L)'
;MGVLGCADIALRRMLPAIAAADSAELVAVASRDAAKAERAAARFGCAGVKGYRTLLEREDIDAVYVPLPPALHFEQVAEALRAGKHVLCEKPLCTTHAEAAELMELARRHRRILAENFMFLHHSQHAGVRSLVASGAIGGLEVLSGSFGVPPLDPAGFRYAPALGGGALLDVGVYPLRTAQMYLSGEPEVLAATLRVDEATGVDVAGTALLCAPDGVAAQLEFGFRHSYRSRYALWGGTGRISVERAYTPPEVLKPVVRLQQQDRLTELAMPADDQVRNALAAFTAAVLSGRDGPVGEAESLLQARLVEDVRKVARIVSG
;
A
#
# COMPACT_ATOMS: atom_id res chain seq x y z
N MET A 1 5.87 11.97 -16.50
CA MET A 1 4.92 11.72 -15.38
C MET A 1 4.55 13.02 -14.69
N GLY A 2 3.27 13.15 -14.26
CA GLY A 2 2.79 14.19 -13.37
C GLY A 2 2.52 13.67 -11.95
N VAL A 3 2.42 14.58 -10.97
CA VAL A 3 2.09 14.22 -9.57
C VAL A 3 0.93 15.07 -9.08
N LEU A 4 -0.14 14.43 -8.60
CA LEU A 4 -1.36 15.08 -8.10
C LEU A 4 -1.29 15.26 -6.58
N GLY A 5 -0.58 16.29 -6.12
CA GLY A 5 -0.46 16.63 -4.70
C GLY A 5 0.98 16.66 -4.21
N CYS A 6 1.19 17.49 -3.19
CA CYS A 6 2.48 17.67 -2.52
C CYS A 6 2.47 16.98 -1.14
N ALA A 7 2.04 15.72 -1.09
CA ALA A 7 2.05 14.93 0.13
C ALA A 7 3.50 14.62 0.55
N ASP A 8 3.70 14.40 1.85
CA ASP A 8 5.02 14.13 2.42
C ASP A 8 5.69 12.88 1.81
N ILE A 9 4.90 11.82 1.55
CA ILE A 9 5.41 10.62 0.87
C ILE A 9 5.91 10.93 -0.55
N ALA A 10 5.21 11.80 -1.28
CA ALA A 10 5.66 12.24 -2.60
C ALA A 10 6.98 13.01 -2.50
N LEU A 11 7.02 14.04 -1.65
CA LEU A 11 8.19 14.93 -1.54
C LEU A 11 9.45 14.24 -1.02
N ARG A 12 9.30 13.22 -0.16
CA ARG A 12 10.44 12.54 0.47
C ARG A 12 10.87 11.27 -0.25
N ARG A 13 9.99 10.63 -0.99
CA ARG A 13 10.26 9.30 -1.54
C ARG A 13 10.02 9.22 -3.05
N MET A 14 8.79 9.48 -3.52
CA MET A 14 8.45 9.20 -4.92
C MET A 14 9.01 10.23 -5.90
N LEU A 15 8.97 11.52 -5.57
CA LEU A 15 9.54 12.55 -6.45
C LEU A 15 11.06 12.39 -6.66
N PRO A 16 11.87 12.12 -5.60
CA PRO A 16 13.28 11.76 -5.80
C PRO A 16 13.46 10.50 -6.67
N ALA A 17 12.58 9.49 -6.50
CA ALA A 17 12.67 8.27 -7.28
C ALA A 17 12.34 8.52 -8.76
N ILE A 18 11.29 9.30 -9.07
CA ILE A 18 10.94 9.65 -10.45
C ILE A 18 12.06 10.49 -11.09
N ALA A 19 12.60 11.48 -10.37
CA ALA A 19 13.65 12.34 -10.87
C ALA A 19 14.97 11.59 -11.15
N ALA A 20 15.18 10.44 -10.50
CA ALA A 20 16.37 9.60 -10.67
C ALA A 20 16.15 8.38 -11.58
N ALA A 21 14.95 8.21 -12.14
CA ALA A 21 14.60 7.04 -12.95
C ALA A 21 14.90 7.28 -14.43
N ASP A 22 15.57 6.34 -15.09
CA ASP A 22 15.78 6.38 -16.54
C ASP A 22 14.49 6.10 -17.34
N SER A 23 13.50 5.46 -16.72
CA SER A 23 12.24 5.05 -17.35
C SER A 23 11.09 6.06 -17.18
N ALA A 24 11.33 7.20 -16.51
CA ALA A 24 10.31 8.22 -16.28
C ALA A 24 10.93 9.62 -16.17
N GLU A 25 10.24 10.61 -16.70
CA GLU A 25 10.56 12.02 -16.54
C GLU A 25 9.53 12.69 -15.62
N LEU A 26 10.00 13.46 -14.64
CA LEU A 26 9.13 14.28 -13.80
C LEU A 26 8.80 15.59 -14.52
N VAL A 27 7.62 15.67 -15.10
CA VAL A 27 7.18 16.83 -15.91
C VAL A 27 6.58 17.92 -15.05
N ALA A 28 5.67 17.57 -14.13
CA ALA A 28 4.96 18.56 -13.33
C ALA A 28 4.44 18.00 -12.01
N VAL A 29 4.29 18.89 -11.02
CA VAL A 29 3.62 18.65 -9.75
C VAL A 29 2.45 19.61 -9.60
N ALA A 30 1.25 19.10 -9.33
CA ALA A 30 0.06 19.89 -9.09
C ALA A 30 -0.32 19.99 -7.62
N SER A 31 -0.85 21.14 -7.22
CA SER A 31 -1.48 21.34 -5.93
C SER A 31 -2.67 22.29 -6.04
N ARG A 32 -3.65 22.17 -5.13
CA ARG A 32 -4.72 23.19 -4.96
C ARG A 32 -4.15 24.55 -4.50
N ASP A 33 -3.03 24.51 -3.78
CA ASP A 33 -2.24 25.66 -3.37
C ASP A 33 -1.06 25.86 -4.36
N ALA A 34 -1.11 26.95 -5.14
CA ALA A 34 -0.08 27.27 -6.14
C ALA A 34 1.31 27.38 -5.51
N ALA A 35 1.44 28.01 -4.35
CA ALA A 35 2.74 28.17 -3.69
C ALA A 35 3.35 26.83 -3.24
N LYS A 36 2.51 25.83 -2.86
CA LYS A 36 3.00 24.46 -2.61
C LYS A 36 3.48 23.79 -3.87
N ALA A 37 2.77 23.94 -4.99
CA ALA A 37 3.19 23.40 -6.29
C ALA A 37 4.52 23.99 -6.74
N GLU A 38 4.65 25.31 -6.69
CA GLU A 38 5.87 26.04 -7.07
C GLU A 38 7.09 25.63 -6.22
N ARG A 39 6.92 25.51 -4.89
CA ARG A 39 8.02 25.05 -4.01
C ARG A 39 8.47 23.63 -4.33
N ALA A 40 7.53 22.74 -4.59
CA ALA A 40 7.87 21.36 -4.99
C ALA A 40 8.55 21.34 -6.35
N ALA A 41 8.02 22.08 -7.32
CA ALA A 41 8.58 22.20 -8.66
C ALA A 41 10.02 22.74 -8.67
N ALA A 42 10.27 23.82 -7.92
CA ALA A 42 11.61 24.40 -7.78
C ALA A 42 12.63 23.41 -7.18
N ARG A 43 12.18 22.59 -6.22
CA ARG A 43 13.04 21.58 -5.58
C ARG A 43 13.44 20.44 -6.53
N PHE A 44 12.56 20.05 -7.44
CA PHE A 44 12.75 18.88 -8.30
C PHE A 44 12.97 19.19 -9.78
N GLY A 45 13.06 20.49 -10.16
CA GLY A 45 13.35 20.92 -11.52
C GLY A 45 12.23 20.63 -12.52
N CYS A 46 10.97 20.71 -12.10
CA CYS A 46 9.80 20.44 -12.93
C CYS A 46 8.82 21.63 -12.94
N ALA A 47 7.68 21.51 -13.62
CA ALA A 47 6.65 22.56 -13.63
C ALA A 47 5.74 22.49 -12.40
N GLY A 48 5.44 23.65 -11.79
CA GLY A 48 4.42 23.81 -10.74
C GLY A 48 3.06 24.14 -11.36
N VAL A 49 2.03 23.39 -11.03
CA VAL A 49 0.69 23.56 -11.61
C VAL A 49 -0.35 23.79 -10.51
N LYS A 50 -1.15 24.85 -10.63
CA LYS A 50 -2.31 25.06 -9.75
C LYS A 50 -3.51 24.28 -10.26
N GLY A 51 -4.00 23.34 -9.45
CA GLY A 51 -5.17 22.50 -9.76
C GLY A 51 -4.78 21.18 -10.46
N TYR A 52 -5.50 20.11 -10.07
CA TYR A 52 -5.21 18.76 -10.60
C TYR A 52 -5.68 18.63 -12.04
N ARG A 53 -6.86 19.15 -12.36
CA ARG A 53 -7.41 19.12 -13.71
C ARG A 53 -6.49 19.77 -14.74
N THR A 54 -5.90 20.95 -14.43
CA THR A 54 -4.94 21.64 -15.30
C THR A 54 -3.72 20.78 -15.60
N LEU A 55 -3.24 19.98 -14.65
CA LEU A 55 -2.17 19.02 -14.91
C LEU A 55 -2.64 17.89 -15.82
N LEU A 56 -3.85 17.36 -15.60
CA LEU A 56 -4.40 16.26 -16.41
C LEU A 56 -4.66 16.65 -17.87
N GLU A 57 -4.90 17.93 -18.16
CA GLU A 57 -5.11 18.48 -19.51
C GLU A 57 -3.78 18.60 -20.30
N ARG A 58 -2.63 18.38 -19.69
CA ARG A 58 -1.32 18.47 -20.38
C ARG A 58 -1.08 17.23 -21.25
N GLU A 59 -0.72 17.48 -22.53
CA GLU A 59 -0.43 16.42 -23.50
C GLU A 59 0.94 15.77 -23.31
N ASP A 60 1.89 16.47 -22.65
CA ASP A 60 3.23 15.99 -22.36
C ASP A 60 3.33 15.09 -21.11
N ILE A 61 2.19 14.68 -20.54
CA ILE A 61 2.09 13.78 -19.40
C ILE A 61 1.32 12.52 -19.80
N ASP A 62 1.97 11.34 -19.76
CA ASP A 62 1.35 10.04 -20.06
C ASP A 62 0.80 9.35 -18.81
N ALA A 63 1.43 9.59 -17.66
CA ALA A 63 1.12 8.92 -16.42
C ALA A 63 1.14 9.87 -15.23
N VAL A 64 0.31 9.58 -14.21
CA VAL A 64 0.27 10.37 -12.97
C VAL A 64 0.45 9.49 -11.73
N TYR A 65 1.10 10.06 -10.71
CA TYR A 65 1.13 9.53 -9.36
C TYR A 65 0.16 10.29 -8.47
N VAL A 66 -0.65 9.58 -7.68
CA VAL A 66 -1.74 10.13 -6.87
C VAL A 66 -1.50 9.87 -5.38
N PRO A 67 -0.75 10.74 -4.67
CA PRO A 67 -0.47 10.63 -3.22
C PRO A 67 -1.43 11.46 -2.37
N LEU A 68 -2.72 11.37 -2.63
CA LEU A 68 -3.75 12.10 -1.90
C LEU A 68 -4.25 11.32 -0.67
N PRO A 69 -5.05 11.93 0.22
CA PRO A 69 -5.82 11.19 1.22
C PRO A 69 -6.79 10.19 0.57
N PRO A 70 -7.05 9.02 1.18
CA PRO A 70 -7.81 7.92 0.56
C PRO A 70 -9.18 8.31 0.00
N ALA A 71 -9.93 9.16 0.70
CA ALA A 71 -11.26 9.60 0.24
C ALA A 71 -11.23 10.45 -1.04
N LEU A 72 -10.07 10.95 -1.44
CA LEU A 72 -9.91 11.74 -2.68
C LEU A 72 -9.40 10.90 -3.84
N HIS A 73 -9.05 9.63 -3.63
CA HIS A 73 -8.47 8.80 -4.66
C HIS A 73 -9.47 8.52 -5.77
N PHE A 74 -10.69 8.11 -5.44
CA PHE A 74 -11.71 7.72 -6.42
C PHE A 74 -11.91 8.81 -7.49
N GLU A 75 -12.23 10.02 -7.07
CA GLU A 75 -12.51 11.14 -7.98
C GLU A 75 -11.28 11.45 -8.85
N GLN A 76 -10.11 11.62 -8.23
CA GLN A 76 -8.92 12.06 -8.94
C GLN A 76 -8.32 10.98 -9.86
N VAL A 77 -8.41 9.70 -9.48
CA VAL A 77 -8.03 8.58 -10.33
C VAL A 77 -9.00 8.44 -11.52
N ALA A 78 -10.31 8.56 -11.27
CA ALA A 78 -11.31 8.52 -12.34
C ALA A 78 -11.11 9.65 -13.36
N GLU A 79 -10.85 10.88 -12.90
CA GLU A 79 -10.53 12.01 -13.79
C GLU A 79 -9.26 11.77 -14.60
N ALA A 80 -8.20 11.24 -13.97
CA ALA A 80 -6.95 10.91 -14.64
C ALA A 80 -7.13 9.84 -15.72
N LEU A 81 -7.86 8.76 -15.43
CA LEU A 81 -8.16 7.70 -16.41
C LEU A 81 -8.98 8.22 -17.59
N ARG A 82 -10.02 9.06 -17.33
CA ARG A 82 -10.82 9.72 -18.37
C ARG A 82 -10.00 10.67 -19.23
N ALA A 83 -9.01 11.35 -18.64
CA ALA A 83 -8.05 12.18 -19.36
C ALA A 83 -6.97 11.36 -20.12
N GLY A 84 -7.11 10.03 -20.14
CA GLY A 84 -6.20 9.14 -20.87
C GLY A 84 -4.84 8.94 -20.20
N LYS A 85 -4.71 9.17 -18.89
CA LYS A 85 -3.46 8.99 -18.15
C LYS A 85 -3.38 7.61 -17.52
N HIS A 86 -2.18 7.01 -17.50
CA HIS A 86 -1.89 5.86 -16.65
C HIS A 86 -1.76 6.34 -15.20
N VAL A 87 -2.15 5.52 -14.23
CA VAL A 87 -2.23 5.95 -12.82
C VAL A 87 -1.51 4.99 -11.89
N LEU A 88 -0.57 5.55 -11.10
CA LEU A 88 -0.03 4.94 -9.90
C LEU A 88 -0.68 5.63 -8.69
N CYS A 89 -1.59 4.94 -8.00
CA CYS A 89 -2.33 5.51 -6.87
C CYS A 89 -1.79 4.97 -5.54
N GLU A 90 -1.63 5.84 -4.53
CA GLU A 90 -1.31 5.39 -3.17
C GLU A 90 -2.37 4.44 -2.60
N LYS A 91 -1.91 3.62 -1.68
CA LYS A 91 -2.77 2.71 -0.93
C LYS A 91 -3.54 3.44 0.18
N PRO A 92 -4.75 3.00 0.53
CA PRO A 92 -5.58 2.07 -0.24
C PRO A 92 -6.08 2.76 -1.51
N LEU A 93 -6.32 1.98 -2.56
CA LEU A 93 -6.79 2.52 -3.84
C LEU A 93 -8.06 3.36 -3.66
N CYS A 94 -8.99 2.88 -2.83
CA CYS A 94 -10.25 3.55 -2.50
C CYS A 94 -10.66 3.25 -1.06
N THR A 95 -11.74 3.88 -0.61
CA THR A 95 -12.32 3.66 0.71
C THR A 95 -13.37 2.55 0.73
N THR A 96 -13.91 2.17 -0.44
CA THR A 96 -14.91 1.11 -0.63
C THR A 96 -14.54 0.16 -1.77
N HIS A 97 -15.08 -1.06 -1.72
CA HIS A 97 -14.91 -2.05 -2.79
C HIS A 97 -15.60 -1.60 -4.10
N ALA A 98 -16.77 -0.97 -3.99
CA ALA A 98 -17.52 -0.49 -5.16
C ALA A 98 -16.73 0.56 -5.95
N GLU A 99 -16.11 1.54 -5.25
CA GLU A 99 -15.22 2.53 -5.88
C GLU A 99 -14.02 1.86 -6.55
N ALA A 100 -13.39 0.89 -5.90
CA ALA A 100 -12.26 0.16 -6.49
C ALA A 100 -12.68 -0.59 -7.77
N ALA A 101 -13.82 -1.28 -7.75
CA ALA A 101 -14.36 -1.99 -8.92
C ALA A 101 -14.67 -1.04 -10.09
N GLU A 102 -15.25 0.13 -9.80
CA GLU A 102 -15.52 1.14 -10.83
C GLU A 102 -14.23 1.67 -11.45
N LEU A 103 -13.20 1.95 -10.67
CA LEU A 103 -11.91 2.39 -11.18
C LEU A 103 -11.20 1.34 -12.03
N MET A 104 -11.27 0.05 -11.64
CA MET A 104 -10.71 -1.04 -12.45
C MET A 104 -11.40 -1.17 -13.80
N GLU A 105 -12.74 -1.06 -13.81
CA GLU A 105 -13.52 -1.06 -15.05
C GLU A 105 -13.19 0.17 -15.92
N LEU A 106 -13.05 1.34 -15.31
CA LEU A 106 -12.71 2.56 -16.03
C LEU A 106 -11.31 2.46 -16.66
N ALA A 107 -10.33 1.90 -15.95
CA ALA A 107 -8.99 1.65 -16.45
C ALA A 107 -9.00 0.72 -17.68
N ARG A 108 -9.80 -0.36 -17.64
CA ARG A 108 -10.00 -1.25 -18.80
C ARG A 108 -10.62 -0.55 -19.99
N ARG A 109 -11.73 0.21 -19.78
CA ARG A 109 -12.40 0.96 -20.85
C ARG A 109 -11.50 1.95 -21.56
N HIS A 110 -10.67 2.65 -20.79
CA HIS A 110 -9.73 3.64 -21.34
C HIS A 110 -8.39 3.03 -21.76
N ARG A 111 -8.19 1.71 -21.60
CA ARG A 111 -6.92 1.01 -21.88
C ARG A 111 -5.74 1.68 -21.21
N ARG A 112 -5.90 1.99 -19.93
CA ARG A 112 -4.85 2.63 -19.12
C ARG A 112 -4.43 1.71 -17.99
N ILE A 113 -3.14 1.73 -17.69
CA ILE A 113 -2.61 1.07 -16.50
C ILE A 113 -3.12 1.84 -15.28
N LEU A 114 -3.73 1.10 -14.35
CA LEU A 114 -4.01 1.51 -12.99
C LEU A 114 -3.31 0.54 -12.05
N ALA A 115 -2.49 1.06 -11.15
CA ALA A 115 -1.79 0.26 -10.15
C ALA A 115 -1.95 0.88 -8.76
N GLU A 116 -2.26 0.05 -7.76
CA GLU A 116 -2.27 0.41 -6.35
C GLU A 116 -0.86 0.29 -5.78
N ASN A 117 -0.36 1.34 -5.13
CA ASN A 117 1.03 1.45 -4.72
C ASN A 117 1.31 0.85 -3.34
N PHE A 118 1.30 -0.45 -3.22
CA PHE A 118 1.86 -1.16 -2.08
C PHE A 118 3.36 -1.37 -2.26
N MET A 119 4.16 -0.33 -2.03
CA MET A 119 5.62 -0.34 -2.28
C MET A 119 6.32 -1.54 -1.65
N PHE A 120 5.90 -1.98 -0.45
CA PHE A 120 6.57 -3.08 0.26
C PHE A 120 6.58 -4.39 -0.53
N LEU A 121 5.59 -4.64 -1.38
CA LEU A 121 5.54 -5.84 -2.23
C LEU A 121 6.73 -5.97 -3.18
N HIS A 122 7.35 -4.84 -3.50
CA HIS A 122 8.48 -4.73 -4.40
C HIS A 122 9.85 -4.80 -3.69
N HIS A 123 9.89 -4.97 -2.37
CA HIS A 123 11.15 -5.20 -1.65
C HIS A 123 11.58 -6.66 -1.79
N SER A 124 12.83 -6.89 -2.16
CA SER A 124 13.39 -8.23 -2.46
C SER A 124 13.34 -9.21 -1.28
N GLN A 125 13.27 -8.72 -0.02
CA GLN A 125 13.11 -9.59 1.15
C GLN A 125 11.88 -10.51 1.03
N HIS A 126 10.77 -10.01 0.44
CA HIS A 126 9.55 -10.81 0.31
C HIS A 126 9.67 -11.89 -0.76
N ALA A 127 10.45 -11.66 -1.81
CA ALA A 127 10.80 -12.69 -2.78
C ALA A 127 11.64 -13.79 -2.12
N GLY A 128 12.61 -13.41 -1.28
CA GLY A 128 13.41 -14.36 -0.48
C GLY A 128 12.54 -15.20 0.45
N VAL A 129 11.60 -14.60 1.16
CA VAL A 129 10.66 -15.34 2.02
C VAL A 129 9.77 -16.29 1.23
N ARG A 130 9.21 -15.84 0.08
CA ARG A 130 8.43 -16.73 -0.80
C ARG A 130 9.25 -17.92 -1.29
N SER A 131 10.51 -17.70 -1.62
CA SER A 131 11.41 -18.80 -2.02
C SER A 131 11.62 -19.82 -0.89
N LEU A 132 11.78 -19.36 0.36
CA LEU A 132 11.90 -20.25 1.53
C LEU A 132 10.60 -21.04 1.75
N VAL A 133 9.44 -20.43 1.65
CA VAL A 133 8.14 -21.12 1.77
C VAL A 133 8.00 -22.15 0.64
N ALA A 134 8.28 -21.77 -0.60
CA ALA A 134 8.17 -22.65 -1.77
C ALA A 134 9.15 -23.85 -1.73
N SER A 135 10.31 -23.67 -1.07
CA SER A 135 11.26 -24.78 -0.86
C SER A 135 10.84 -25.76 0.24
N GLY A 136 9.69 -25.50 0.91
CA GLY A 136 9.23 -26.35 2.01
C GLY A 136 9.96 -26.13 3.33
N ALA A 137 10.69 -25.02 3.50
CA ALA A 137 11.51 -24.76 4.71
C ALA A 137 10.72 -24.76 6.02
N ILE A 138 9.38 -24.52 5.97
CA ILE A 138 8.51 -24.56 7.13
C ILE A 138 7.42 -25.65 7.05
N GLY A 139 7.45 -26.50 6.01
CA GLY A 139 6.34 -27.42 5.70
C GLY A 139 5.12 -26.66 5.18
N GLY A 140 3.92 -27.24 5.31
CA GLY A 140 2.66 -26.55 5.02
C GLY A 140 2.45 -25.37 5.97
N LEU A 141 2.00 -24.22 5.44
CA LEU A 141 1.64 -23.07 6.27
C LEU A 141 0.38 -23.40 7.07
N GLU A 142 0.39 -23.10 8.36
CA GLU A 142 -0.73 -23.30 9.29
C GLU A 142 -1.29 -21.97 9.79
N VAL A 143 -0.41 -21.04 10.17
CA VAL A 143 -0.79 -19.73 10.71
C VAL A 143 0.11 -18.63 10.19
N LEU A 144 -0.51 -17.53 9.77
CA LEU A 144 0.14 -16.25 9.52
C LEU A 144 -0.16 -15.28 10.67
N SER A 145 0.82 -14.54 11.15
CA SER A 145 0.61 -13.38 12.01
C SER A 145 1.23 -12.13 11.40
N GLY A 146 0.49 -11.00 11.39
CA GLY A 146 0.94 -9.74 10.81
C GLY A 146 0.64 -8.56 11.73
N SER A 147 1.61 -7.65 11.93
CA SER A 147 1.42 -6.48 12.80
C SER A 147 2.03 -5.24 12.18
N PHE A 148 1.24 -4.15 12.14
CA PHE A 148 1.76 -2.82 11.83
C PHE A 148 1.25 -1.79 12.82
N GLY A 149 2.11 -1.38 13.73
CA GLY A 149 1.85 -0.36 14.74
C GLY A 149 2.82 0.81 14.61
N VAL A 150 2.31 2.01 14.80
CA VAL A 150 3.11 3.24 14.82
C VAL A 150 2.80 4.05 16.09
N PRO A 151 3.76 4.85 16.59
CA PRO A 151 3.51 5.80 17.66
C PRO A 151 2.39 6.81 17.30
N PRO A 152 1.81 7.49 18.29
CA PRO A 152 0.82 8.53 18.03
C PRO A 152 1.30 9.53 16.98
N LEU A 153 0.43 9.81 16.02
CA LEU A 153 0.68 10.72 14.91
C LEU A 153 0.12 12.11 15.23
N ASP A 154 0.43 13.09 14.39
CA ASP A 154 -0.13 14.45 14.52
C ASP A 154 -1.67 14.42 14.43
N PRO A 155 -2.38 14.84 15.49
CA PRO A 155 -3.85 14.85 15.52
C PRO A 155 -4.48 15.75 14.44
N ALA A 156 -3.78 16.76 13.94
CA ALA A 156 -4.23 17.62 12.85
C ALA A 156 -4.07 16.97 11.46
N GLY A 157 -3.44 15.81 11.39
CA GLY A 157 -3.22 15.08 10.14
C GLY A 157 -4.50 14.45 9.58
N PHE A 158 -4.53 14.20 8.26
CA PHE A 158 -5.68 13.57 7.58
C PHE A 158 -6.07 12.20 8.17
N ARG A 159 -5.12 11.53 8.85
CA ARG A 159 -5.32 10.21 9.48
C ARG A 159 -6.36 10.23 10.60
N TYR A 160 -6.60 11.39 11.19
CA TYR A 160 -7.64 11.63 12.19
C TYR A 160 -8.88 12.35 11.63
N ALA A 161 -8.98 12.48 10.29
CA ALA A 161 -10.10 13.12 9.61
C ALA A 161 -10.97 12.08 8.88
N PRO A 162 -12.16 11.69 9.39
CA PRO A 162 -13.03 10.70 8.75
C PRO A 162 -13.38 11.06 7.30
N ALA A 163 -13.65 12.35 7.04
CA ALA A 163 -13.99 12.86 5.72
C ALA A 163 -12.86 12.71 4.67
N LEU A 164 -11.64 12.47 5.11
CA LEU A 164 -10.48 12.23 4.24
C LEU A 164 -10.09 10.75 4.14
N GLY A 165 -10.89 9.85 4.71
CA GLY A 165 -10.57 8.42 4.76
C GLY A 165 -9.52 8.12 5.84
N GLY A 166 -9.59 8.84 6.98
CA GLY A 166 -8.74 8.58 8.14
C GLY A 166 -9.05 7.24 8.81
N GLY A 167 -8.18 6.83 9.72
CA GLY A 167 -8.29 5.60 10.48
C GLY A 167 -7.11 4.64 10.29
N ALA A 168 -6.83 3.89 11.34
CA ALA A 168 -5.69 2.96 11.37
C ALA A 168 -5.90 1.78 10.40
N LEU A 169 -7.12 1.33 10.20
CA LEU A 169 -7.44 0.25 9.25
C LEU A 169 -6.99 0.63 7.83
N LEU A 170 -7.35 1.82 7.34
CA LEU A 170 -7.00 2.29 6.00
C LEU A 170 -5.53 2.70 5.86
N ASP A 171 -4.90 3.19 6.93
CA ASP A 171 -3.51 3.65 6.80
C ASP A 171 -2.49 2.53 7.06
N VAL A 172 -2.63 1.77 8.14
CA VAL A 172 -1.66 0.73 8.53
C VAL A 172 -2.23 -0.68 8.51
N GLY A 173 -3.54 -0.88 8.74
CA GLY A 173 -4.20 -2.19 8.73
C GLY A 173 -4.21 -2.87 7.36
N VAL A 174 -4.22 -2.08 6.30
CA VAL A 174 -4.14 -2.58 4.91
C VAL A 174 -2.85 -3.35 4.62
N TYR A 175 -1.76 -3.12 5.34
CA TYR A 175 -0.49 -3.84 5.13
C TYR A 175 -0.52 -5.29 5.61
N PRO A 176 -0.91 -5.60 6.88
CA PRO A 176 -1.07 -6.99 7.27
C PRO A 176 -2.18 -7.71 6.50
N LEU A 177 -3.27 -7.03 6.09
CA LEU A 177 -4.27 -7.60 5.18
C LEU A 177 -3.66 -7.97 3.83
N ARG A 178 -2.85 -7.09 3.23
CA ARG A 178 -2.15 -7.39 1.98
C ARG A 178 -1.12 -8.50 2.13
N THR A 179 -0.48 -8.59 3.30
CA THR A 179 0.43 -9.71 3.60
C THR A 179 -0.31 -11.04 3.67
N ALA A 180 -1.51 -11.06 4.25
CA ALA A 180 -2.35 -12.27 4.24
C ALA A 180 -2.62 -12.75 2.82
N GLN A 181 -2.94 -11.86 1.88
CA GLN A 181 -3.13 -12.21 0.46
C GLN A 181 -1.87 -12.78 -0.23
N MET A 182 -0.67 -12.46 0.27
CA MET A 182 0.58 -13.00 -0.32
C MET A 182 0.78 -14.50 -0.05
N TYR A 183 0.18 -15.02 1.01
CA TYR A 183 0.49 -16.35 1.54
C TYR A 183 -0.74 -17.24 1.75
N LEU A 184 -1.93 -16.68 1.95
CA LEU A 184 -3.16 -17.44 2.05
C LEU A 184 -3.65 -17.87 0.67
N SER A 185 -4.19 -19.08 0.58
CA SER A 185 -4.79 -19.59 -0.64
C SER A 185 -6.18 -19.01 -0.88
N GLY A 186 -6.55 -18.82 -2.13
CA GLY A 186 -7.90 -18.39 -2.52
C GLY A 186 -8.30 -17.04 -1.94
N GLU A 187 -9.58 -16.91 -1.61
CA GLU A 187 -10.17 -15.70 -1.03
C GLU A 187 -10.46 -15.93 0.46
N PRO A 188 -9.65 -15.40 1.38
CA PRO A 188 -9.87 -15.59 2.81
C PRO A 188 -11.12 -14.86 3.29
N GLU A 189 -11.81 -15.45 4.27
CA GLU A 189 -12.93 -14.86 4.99
C GLU A 189 -12.46 -14.15 6.26
N VAL A 190 -13.06 -13.00 6.60
CA VAL A 190 -12.86 -12.33 7.89
C VAL A 190 -13.82 -12.90 8.92
N LEU A 191 -13.31 -13.71 9.83
CA LEU A 191 -14.12 -14.41 10.85
C LEU A 191 -14.50 -13.51 12.03
N ALA A 192 -13.58 -12.60 12.44
CA ALA A 192 -13.78 -11.70 13.56
C ALA A 192 -12.85 -10.49 13.45
N ALA A 193 -13.27 -9.35 14.01
CA ALA A 193 -12.44 -8.17 14.10
C ALA A 193 -12.81 -7.32 15.33
N THR A 194 -11.87 -6.47 15.77
CA THR A 194 -12.12 -5.38 16.70
C THR A 194 -11.58 -4.09 16.14
N LEU A 195 -12.30 -2.99 16.31
CA LEU A 195 -11.83 -1.65 16.01
C LEU A 195 -11.99 -0.77 17.23
N ARG A 196 -10.89 -0.17 17.68
CA ARG A 196 -10.92 0.84 18.75
C ARG A 196 -11.07 2.21 18.09
N VAL A 197 -12.18 2.86 18.38
CA VAL A 197 -12.51 4.19 17.83
C VAL A 197 -12.17 5.26 18.84
N ASP A 198 -11.48 6.28 18.40
CA ASP A 198 -11.21 7.50 19.17
C ASP A 198 -12.48 8.35 19.18
N GLU A 199 -13.06 8.59 20.37
CA GLU A 199 -14.30 9.35 20.53
C GLU A 199 -14.19 10.80 20.05
N ALA A 200 -13.00 11.41 20.16
CA ALA A 200 -12.80 12.80 19.77
C ALA A 200 -12.82 13.01 18.25
N THR A 201 -12.34 12.02 17.48
CA THR A 201 -12.18 12.14 16.03
C THR A 201 -13.13 11.24 15.23
N GLY A 202 -13.67 10.19 15.87
CA GLY A 202 -14.55 9.21 15.23
C GLY A 202 -13.83 8.24 14.30
N VAL A 203 -12.48 8.22 14.25
CA VAL A 203 -11.72 7.27 13.45
C VAL A 203 -11.25 6.09 14.30
N ASP A 204 -11.07 4.93 13.67
CA ASP A 204 -10.39 3.82 14.31
C ASP A 204 -8.89 4.13 14.49
N VAL A 205 -8.39 3.91 15.71
CA VAL A 205 -6.97 4.16 16.05
C VAL A 205 -6.20 2.87 16.33
N ALA A 206 -6.88 1.76 16.44
CA ALA A 206 -6.30 0.43 16.56
C ALA A 206 -7.32 -0.63 16.15
N GLY A 207 -6.83 -1.80 15.76
CA GLY A 207 -7.70 -2.94 15.46
C GLY A 207 -6.96 -4.25 15.38
N THR A 208 -7.76 -5.31 15.40
CA THR A 208 -7.32 -6.69 15.13
C THR A 208 -8.29 -7.34 14.16
N ALA A 209 -7.81 -8.31 13.38
CA ALA A 209 -8.66 -9.15 12.54
C ALA A 209 -8.17 -10.59 12.55
N LEU A 210 -9.10 -11.53 12.49
CA LEU A 210 -8.86 -12.95 12.29
C LEU A 210 -9.46 -13.36 10.94
N LEU A 211 -8.61 -13.84 10.04
CA LEU A 211 -9.00 -14.36 8.73
C LEU A 211 -8.77 -15.87 8.67
N CYS A 212 -9.53 -16.53 7.81
CA CYS A 212 -9.34 -17.95 7.50
C CYS A 212 -9.39 -18.14 5.98
N ALA A 213 -8.40 -18.83 5.43
CA ALA A 213 -8.39 -19.25 4.02
C ALA A 213 -9.27 -20.50 3.83
N PRO A 214 -9.71 -20.81 2.58
CA PRO A 214 -10.52 -22.00 2.30
C PRO A 214 -9.87 -23.34 2.69
N ASP A 215 -8.54 -23.39 2.75
CA ASP A 215 -7.76 -24.56 3.19
C ASP A 215 -7.56 -24.62 4.71
N GLY A 216 -8.14 -23.70 5.49
CA GLY A 216 -8.08 -23.64 6.94
C GLY A 216 -6.92 -22.85 7.52
N VAL A 217 -5.99 -22.36 6.71
CA VAL A 217 -4.87 -21.51 7.18
C VAL A 217 -5.42 -20.22 7.77
N ALA A 218 -5.05 -19.91 9.02
CA ALA A 218 -5.54 -18.71 9.72
C ALA A 218 -4.53 -17.55 9.62
N ALA A 219 -5.05 -16.31 9.58
CA ALA A 219 -4.23 -15.11 9.72
C ALA A 219 -4.71 -14.26 10.90
N GLN A 220 -3.77 -13.91 11.78
CA GLN A 220 -3.98 -13.04 12.95
C GLN A 220 -3.32 -11.70 12.68
N LEU A 221 -4.11 -10.63 12.61
CA LEU A 221 -3.65 -9.32 12.18
C LEU A 221 -3.88 -8.27 13.26
N GLU A 222 -2.89 -7.39 13.44
CA GLU A 222 -2.90 -6.30 14.42
C GLU A 222 -2.41 -5.01 13.78
N PHE A 223 -3.05 -3.88 14.13
CA PHE A 223 -2.64 -2.58 13.58
C PHE A 223 -3.04 -1.41 14.49
N GLY A 224 -2.36 -0.28 14.36
CA GLY A 224 -2.80 0.93 15.08
C GLY A 224 -1.80 2.08 15.13
N PHE A 225 -2.32 3.23 15.61
CA PHE A 225 -1.62 4.52 15.74
C PHE A 225 -1.15 4.83 17.17
N ARG A 226 -1.40 3.95 18.13
CA ARG A 226 -1.06 4.16 19.56
C ARG A 226 -0.18 3.03 20.08
N HIS A 227 0.78 2.61 19.26
CA HIS A 227 1.66 1.48 19.55
C HIS A 227 3.13 1.91 19.52
N SER A 228 4.01 1.20 20.20
CA SER A 228 5.42 1.25 19.84
C SER A 228 5.57 0.76 18.40
N TYR A 229 6.53 1.32 17.67
CA TYR A 229 6.72 0.94 16.28
C TYR A 229 6.94 -0.57 16.12
N ARG A 230 6.11 -1.18 15.28
CA ARG A 230 6.22 -2.58 14.87
C ARG A 230 5.81 -2.71 13.41
N SER A 231 6.60 -3.40 12.61
CA SER A 231 6.34 -3.64 11.19
C SER A 231 6.86 -5.04 10.88
N ARG A 232 5.99 -6.07 11.06
CA ARG A 232 6.40 -7.47 10.96
C ARG A 232 5.30 -8.38 10.48
N TYR A 233 5.74 -9.56 9.98
CA TYR A 233 4.88 -10.75 9.89
C TYR A 233 5.67 -12.00 10.24
N ALA A 234 4.95 -13.08 10.56
CA ALA A 234 5.51 -14.41 10.73
C ALA A 234 4.61 -15.45 10.07
N LEU A 235 5.25 -16.48 9.53
CA LEU A 235 4.64 -17.65 8.90
C LEU A 235 5.01 -18.86 9.75
N TRP A 236 4.04 -19.56 10.28
CA TRP A 236 4.22 -20.74 11.10
C TRP A 236 3.63 -21.94 10.37
N GLY A 237 4.47 -22.89 10.03
CA GLY A 237 4.11 -24.12 9.34
C GLY A 237 4.41 -25.36 10.16
N GLY A 238 4.12 -26.51 9.59
CA GLY A 238 4.20 -27.80 10.27
C GLY A 238 5.61 -28.22 10.73
N THR A 239 6.68 -27.68 10.12
CA THR A 239 8.07 -28.06 10.44
C THR A 239 8.97 -26.87 10.79
N GLY A 240 8.43 -25.63 10.76
CA GLY A 240 9.23 -24.46 11.05
C GLY A 240 8.43 -23.16 11.05
N ARG A 241 9.15 -22.08 11.32
CA ARG A 241 8.60 -20.72 11.37
C ARG A 241 9.55 -19.74 10.69
N ILE A 242 9.00 -18.84 9.89
CA ILE A 242 9.74 -17.68 9.36
C ILE A 242 9.20 -16.42 10.04
N SER A 243 10.09 -15.51 10.45
CA SER A 243 9.71 -14.18 10.92
C SER A 243 10.50 -13.07 10.20
N VAL A 244 9.79 -12.00 9.86
CA VAL A 244 10.27 -10.84 9.12
C VAL A 244 10.02 -9.59 9.94
N GLU A 245 11.08 -8.92 10.35
CA GLU A 245 11.01 -7.59 10.97
C GLU A 245 11.23 -6.51 9.90
N ARG A 246 10.74 -5.29 10.16
CA ARG A 246 10.78 -4.21 9.15
C ARG A 246 10.14 -4.59 7.81
N ALA A 247 9.03 -5.32 7.88
CA ALA A 247 8.38 -5.89 6.70
C ALA A 247 7.84 -4.84 5.71
N TYR A 248 7.27 -3.72 6.21
CA TYR A 248 6.49 -2.79 5.38
C TYR A 248 7.25 -1.52 4.98
N THR A 249 8.09 -1.00 5.89
CA THR A 249 8.76 0.29 5.69
C THR A 249 10.26 0.23 6.05
N PRO A 250 11.02 -0.73 5.49
CA PRO A 250 12.46 -0.75 5.71
C PRO A 250 13.10 0.49 5.09
N PRO A 251 14.07 1.14 5.75
CA PRO A 251 14.95 2.10 5.09
C PRO A 251 15.72 1.43 3.95
N GLU A 252 15.98 2.14 2.87
CA GLU A 252 16.67 1.62 1.68
C GLU A 252 18.08 1.06 1.96
N VAL A 253 18.75 1.60 2.97
CA VAL A 253 20.11 1.15 3.38
C VAL A 253 20.09 -0.03 4.35
N LEU A 254 18.91 -0.40 4.87
CA LEU A 254 18.77 -1.51 5.81
C LEU A 254 18.95 -2.84 5.10
N LYS A 255 19.75 -3.71 5.67
CA LYS A 255 19.80 -5.14 5.32
C LYS A 255 18.85 -5.89 6.25
N PRO A 256 17.61 -6.21 5.83
CA PRO A 256 16.66 -6.88 6.69
C PRO A 256 17.13 -8.27 7.07
N VAL A 257 16.77 -8.72 8.27
CA VAL A 257 17.06 -10.08 8.74
C VAL A 257 15.77 -10.88 8.76
N VAL A 258 15.74 -11.95 7.97
CA VAL A 258 14.71 -12.98 8.01
C VAL A 258 15.18 -14.10 8.93
N ARG A 259 14.35 -14.48 9.91
CA ARG A 259 14.65 -15.57 10.83
C ARG A 259 13.88 -16.82 10.45
N LEU A 260 14.59 -17.91 10.21
CA LEU A 260 14.04 -19.25 10.01
C LEU A 260 14.34 -20.08 11.25
N GLN A 261 13.31 -20.54 11.93
CA GLN A 261 13.40 -21.44 13.07
C GLN A 261 12.84 -22.82 12.70
N GLN A 262 13.63 -23.86 12.88
CA GLN A 262 13.26 -25.26 12.64
C GLN A 262 13.66 -26.04 13.89
N GLN A 263 12.69 -26.51 14.67
CA GLN A 263 12.93 -27.09 15.99
C GLN A 263 13.82 -26.18 16.86
N ASP A 264 14.98 -26.68 17.30
CA ASP A 264 15.94 -25.92 18.16
C ASP A 264 16.95 -25.08 17.34
N ARG A 265 16.90 -25.17 15.99
CA ARG A 265 17.79 -24.42 15.10
C ARG A 265 17.16 -23.08 14.69
N LEU A 266 17.85 -22.00 15.03
CA LEU A 266 17.55 -20.65 14.54
C LEU A 266 18.60 -20.24 13.49
N THR A 267 18.15 -19.88 12.29
CA THR A 267 19.00 -19.33 11.23
C THR A 267 18.58 -17.91 10.93
N GLU A 268 19.53 -16.98 10.98
CA GLU A 268 19.33 -15.60 10.56
C GLU A 268 19.87 -15.41 9.14
N LEU A 269 19.01 -14.96 8.24
CA LEU A 269 19.32 -14.73 6.84
C LEU A 269 19.30 -13.22 6.58
N ALA A 270 20.49 -12.63 6.41
CA ALA A 270 20.62 -11.24 6.02
C ALA A 270 20.18 -11.09 4.54
N MET A 271 19.12 -10.31 4.32
CA MET A 271 18.68 -9.95 2.98
C MET A 271 19.44 -8.71 2.47
N PRO A 272 19.59 -8.54 1.16
CA PRO A 272 20.21 -7.34 0.62
C PRO A 272 19.41 -6.08 1.02
N ALA A 273 20.10 -4.96 1.13
CA ALA A 273 19.47 -3.66 1.17
C ALA A 273 18.77 -3.39 -0.17
N ASP A 274 17.60 -2.75 -0.14
CA ASP A 274 16.79 -2.59 -1.35
C ASP A 274 15.87 -1.37 -1.25
N ASP A 275 15.61 -0.73 -2.38
CA ASP A 275 14.72 0.43 -2.48
C ASP A 275 13.37 0.05 -3.09
N GLN A 276 12.43 -0.25 -2.20
CA GLN A 276 11.07 -0.62 -2.59
C GLN A 276 10.32 0.50 -3.37
N VAL A 277 10.71 1.77 -3.20
CA VAL A 277 10.07 2.88 -3.90
C VAL A 277 10.50 2.89 -5.37
N ARG A 278 11.80 2.77 -5.62
CA ARG A 278 12.35 2.64 -6.98
C ARG A 278 11.82 1.39 -7.68
N ASN A 279 11.78 0.27 -6.98
CA ASN A 279 11.27 -0.98 -7.54
C ASN A 279 9.77 -0.90 -7.89
N ALA A 280 8.95 -0.27 -7.06
CA ALA A 280 7.54 -0.05 -7.34
C ALA A 280 7.34 0.86 -8.57
N LEU A 281 8.10 1.96 -8.65
CA LEU A 281 8.10 2.84 -9.80
C LEU A 281 8.53 2.09 -11.08
N ALA A 282 9.63 1.33 -11.01
CA ALA A 282 10.13 0.55 -12.14
C ALA A 282 9.09 -0.49 -12.62
N ALA A 283 8.41 -1.18 -11.70
CA ALA A 283 7.34 -2.11 -12.05
C ALA A 283 6.17 -1.41 -12.75
N PHE A 284 5.76 -0.24 -12.26
CA PHE A 284 4.71 0.56 -12.89
C PHE A 284 5.12 1.06 -14.29
N THR A 285 6.29 1.67 -14.42
CA THR A 285 6.76 2.17 -15.72
C THR A 285 6.98 1.04 -16.73
N ALA A 286 7.49 -0.11 -16.30
CA ALA A 286 7.58 -1.30 -17.15
C ALA A 286 6.20 -1.78 -17.65
N ALA A 287 5.17 -1.77 -16.80
CA ALA A 287 3.82 -2.10 -17.22
C ALA A 287 3.28 -1.10 -18.26
N VAL A 288 3.51 0.20 -18.07
CA VAL A 288 3.12 1.25 -19.03
C VAL A 288 3.84 1.06 -20.37
N LEU A 289 5.17 0.87 -20.35
CA LEU A 289 5.99 0.75 -21.55
C LEU A 289 5.82 -0.59 -22.28
N SER A 290 5.32 -1.62 -21.60
CA SER A 290 5.08 -2.94 -22.24
C SER A 290 3.89 -2.96 -23.19
N GLY A 291 3.10 -1.90 -23.28
CA GLY A 291 1.89 -1.84 -24.07
C GLY A 291 0.73 -2.67 -23.52
N ARG A 292 0.79 -3.13 -22.26
CA ARG A 292 -0.36 -3.75 -21.61
C ARG A 292 -1.52 -2.78 -21.52
N ASP A 293 -2.72 -3.33 -21.68
CA ASP A 293 -3.95 -2.60 -21.45
C ASP A 293 -4.56 -2.99 -20.09
N GLY A 294 -5.13 -2.01 -19.39
CA GLY A 294 -5.90 -2.21 -18.18
C GLY A 294 -5.11 -2.29 -16.87
N PRO A 295 -5.80 -2.61 -15.77
CA PRO A 295 -5.22 -2.53 -14.42
C PRO A 295 -4.17 -3.62 -14.15
N VAL A 296 -3.25 -3.31 -13.22
CA VAL A 296 -2.22 -4.24 -12.72
C VAL A 296 -2.57 -4.64 -11.30
N GLY A 297 -2.56 -5.94 -11.01
CA GLY A 297 -2.94 -6.43 -9.69
C GLY A 297 -4.43 -6.19 -9.36
N GLU A 298 -5.30 -6.29 -10.35
CA GLU A 298 -6.72 -6.02 -10.20
C GLU A 298 -7.39 -6.91 -9.17
N ALA A 299 -7.20 -8.22 -9.27
CA ALA A 299 -7.81 -9.18 -8.35
C ALA A 299 -7.39 -8.93 -6.91
N GLU A 300 -6.11 -8.65 -6.71
CA GLU A 300 -5.55 -8.36 -5.38
C GLU A 300 -6.04 -7.03 -4.82
N SER A 301 -6.21 -5.99 -5.64
CA SER A 301 -6.72 -4.70 -5.17
C SER A 301 -8.21 -4.77 -4.86
N LEU A 302 -9.01 -5.52 -5.65
CA LEU A 302 -10.42 -5.77 -5.34
C LEU A 302 -10.58 -6.61 -4.07
N LEU A 303 -9.79 -7.67 -3.92
CA LEU A 303 -9.77 -8.46 -2.69
C LEU A 303 -9.36 -7.61 -1.49
N GLN A 304 -8.37 -6.73 -1.64
CA GLN A 304 -7.94 -5.81 -0.59
C GLN A 304 -9.08 -4.90 -0.12
N ALA A 305 -9.79 -4.27 -1.05
CA ALA A 305 -10.91 -3.39 -0.74
C ALA A 305 -12.06 -4.16 -0.08
N ARG A 306 -12.37 -5.38 -0.54
CA ARG A 306 -13.37 -6.25 0.06
C ARG A 306 -12.99 -6.63 1.50
N LEU A 307 -11.76 -7.08 1.73
CA LEU A 307 -11.30 -7.45 3.08
C LEU A 307 -11.37 -6.28 4.06
N VAL A 308 -11.09 -5.07 3.62
CA VAL A 308 -11.26 -3.85 4.45
C VAL A 308 -12.73 -3.64 4.82
N GLU A 309 -13.66 -3.80 3.87
CA GLU A 309 -15.10 -3.71 4.16
C GLU A 309 -15.56 -4.83 5.09
N ASP A 310 -15.11 -6.05 4.87
CA ASP A 310 -15.47 -7.20 5.71
C ASP A 310 -14.97 -7.03 7.14
N VAL A 311 -13.73 -6.51 7.33
CA VAL A 311 -13.24 -6.13 8.66
C VAL A 311 -14.18 -5.14 9.33
N ARG A 312 -14.59 -4.06 8.65
CA ARG A 312 -15.52 -3.06 9.19
C ARG A 312 -16.88 -3.67 9.54
N LYS A 313 -17.39 -4.55 8.67
CA LYS A 313 -18.70 -5.17 8.80
C LYS A 313 -18.81 -6.11 10.01
N VAL A 314 -17.75 -6.87 10.29
CA VAL A 314 -17.75 -7.84 11.40
C VAL A 314 -17.15 -7.29 12.69
N ALA A 315 -16.52 -6.11 12.64
CA ALA A 315 -15.79 -5.57 13.77
C ALA A 315 -16.69 -5.24 14.96
N ARG A 316 -16.29 -5.72 16.13
CA ARG A 316 -16.77 -5.17 17.40
C ARG A 316 -16.09 -3.81 17.63
N ILE A 317 -16.89 -2.75 17.70
CA ILE A 317 -16.41 -1.42 18.00
C ILE A 317 -16.19 -1.28 19.52
N VAL A 318 -15.03 -0.74 19.88
CA VAL A 318 -14.64 -0.46 21.26
C VAL A 318 -14.25 1.00 21.34
N SER A 319 -14.88 1.76 22.23
CA SER A 319 -14.52 3.15 22.54
C SER A 319 -13.16 3.18 23.26
N GLY A 320 -12.32 4.20 22.94
CA GLY A 320 -11.00 4.29 23.55
C GLY A 320 -10.22 5.59 23.35
#